data_31ba8ed92d1e667d9546a33edcc520c2
#
_entry.id   31ba8ed92d1e667d9546a33edcc520c2
#
_cell.length_a   1.000
_cell.length_b   1.000
_cell.length_c   1.000
_cell.angle_alpha   90.00
_cell.angle_beta   90.00
_cell.angle_gamma   90.00
#
_symmetry.space_group_name_H-M   'P 1'
#
loop_
_entity.id
_entity.type
_entity.pdbx_description
1 polymer ?
#
loop_
_entity_poly.entity_id
_entity_poly.type
_entity_poly.pdbx_seq_one_letter_code
_entity_poly.pdbx_strand_id
1 'polypeptide(L)' 'MQNSDPKCVACERSQKEVPLVTILFQDKTFWICPQHLPVLIHNPQMLAGKLPGAEGMVAAEHND' A
#
# COMPACT_ATOMS: atom_id res chain seq x y z
N MET A 1 -4.64 20.72 -9.33
CA MET A 1 -4.47 20.61 -8.97
C MET A 1 -4.14 19.85 -8.46
N GLN A 2 -4.10 19.26 -8.22
CA GLN A 2 -3.92 18.62 -7.75
C GLN A 2 -3.47 18.26 -6.94
N ASN A 3 -3.49 18.39 -6.65
CA ASN A 3 -2.92 18.05 -5.68
C ASN A 3 -3.13 16.96 -5.03
N SER A 4 -2.67 16.37 -4.85
CA SER A 4 -3.13 15.19 -4.24
C SER A 4 -2.37 14.90 -2.99
N ASP A 5 -3.09 14.89 -1.92
CA ASP A 5 -2.53 14.49 -0.65
C ASP A 5 -2.24 13.01 -0.68
N PRO A 6 -1.14 12.58 -0.06
CA PRO A 6 -0.88 11.16 0.09
C PRO A 6 -2.01 10.47 0.86
N LYS A 7 -2.38 9.29 0.39
CA LYS A 7 -3.43 8.52 1.04
C LYS A 7 -3.05 7.05 1.00
N CYS A 8 -3.50 6.33 2.02
CA CYS A 8 -3.29 4.89 2.04
C CYS A 8 -4.00 4.24 0.85
N VAL A 9 -3.29 3.39 0.12
CA VAL A 9 -3.88 2.74 -1.05
C VAL A 9 -5.02 1.80 -0.66
N ALA A 10 -5.05 1.36 0.59
CA ALA A 10 -6.05 0.39 1.01
C ALA A 10 -7.29 1.05 1.59
N CYS A 11 -7.14 2.04 2.44
CA CYS A 11 -8.27 2.63 3.14
C CYS A 11 -8.46 4.11 2.86
N GLU A 12 -7.52 4.72 2.15
CA GLU A 12 -7.61 6.10 1.70
C GLU A 12 -7.55 7.13 2.83
N ARG A 13 -7.06 6.73 3.99
CA ARG A 13 -6.82 7.68 5.05
C ARG A 13 -5.62 8.54 4.68
N SER A 14 -5.70 9.82 5.01
CA SER A 14 -4.63 10.73 4.70
C SER A 14 -3.60 10.76 5.80
N GLN A 15 -2.49 11.43 5.52
CA GLN A 15 -1.44 11.59 6.51
C GLN A 15 -1.92 12.40 7.72
N LYS A 16 -3.02 13.09 7.58
CA LYS A 16 -3.56 13.85 8.70
C LYS A 16 -4.23 12.96 9.73
N GLU A 17 -4.62 11.76 9.31
CA GLU A 17 -5.29 10.83 10.20
C GLU A 17 -4.36 9.74 10.71
N VAL A 18 -3.45 9.28 9.87
CA VAL A 18 -2.54 8.21 10.23
C VAL A 18 -1.20 8.48 9.56
N PRO A 19 -0.12 7.98 10.15
CA PRO A 19 1.17 8.07 9.46
C PRO A 19 1.12 7.19 8.22
N LEU A 20 1.80 7.63 7.19
CA LEU A 20 1.84 6.87 5.94
C LEU A 20 3.26 6.48 5.63
N VAL A 21 3.42 5.26 5.16
CA VAL A 21 4.70 4.74 4.70
C VAL A 21 4.73 4.88 3.19
N THR A 22 5.79 5.45 2.68
CA THR A 22 5.96 5.61 1.24
C THR A 22 6.48 4.32 0.64
N ILE A 23 5.87 3.88 -0.44
CA ILE A 23 6.34 2.69 -1.15
C ILE A 23 6.53 3.03 -2.61
N LEU A 24 7.54 2.42 -3.19
CA LEU A 24 7.84 2.58 -4.62
C LEU A 24 7.56 1.26 -5.31
N PHE A 25 6.84 1.34 -6.42
CA PHE A 25 6.48 0.13 -7.14
C PHE A 25 6.23 0.49 -8.59
N GLN A 26 6.97 -0.17 -9.48
CA GLN A 26 6.80 0.03 -10.92
C GLN A 26 6.94 1.51 -11.31
N ASP A 27 7.96 2.15 -10.76
CA ASP A 27 8.27 3.55 -11.04
C ASP A 27 7.19 4.52 -10.56
N LYS A 28 6.35 4.08 -9.65
CA LYS A 28 5.31 4.92 -9.10
C LYS A 28 5.41 4.93 -7.59
N THR A 29 4.90 5.99 -7.00
CA THR A 29 4.94 6.17 -5.56
C THR A 29 3.54 5.95 -5.00
N PHE A 30 3.48 5.14 -3.97
CA PHE A 30 2.23 4.88 -3.26
C PHE A 30 2.47 5.05 -1.78
N TRP A 31 1.39 5.07 -1.02
CA TRP A 31 1.47 5.20 0.44
C TRP A 31 0.56 4.17 1.07
N ILE A 32 0.94 3.73 2.27
CA ILE A 32 0.14 2.76 3.00
C ILE A 32 0.24 3.06 4.48
N CYS A 33 -0.88 2.89 5.18
CA CYS A 33 -0.88 3.14 6.61
C CYS A 33 -0.36 1.92 7.36
N PRO A 34 0.07 2.11 8.62
CA PRO A 34 0.63 0.99 9.37
C PRO A 34 -0.34 -0.16 9.58
N GLN A 35 -1.62 0.11 9.56
CA GLN A 35 -2.61 -0.95 9.76
C GLN A 35 -2.73 -1.85 8.54
N HIS A 36 -2.39 -1.33 7.36
CA HIS A 36 -2.49 -2.11 6.14
C HIS A 36 -1.14 -2.52 5.60
N LEU A 37 -0.06 -2.06 6.21
CA LEU A 37 1.27 -2.49 5.79
C LEU A 37 1.42 -4.00 5.89
N PRO A 38 0.92 -4.66 6.96
CA PRO A 38 0.99 -6.13 6.99
C PRO A 38 0.24 -6.79 5.85
N VAL A 39 -0.83 -6.18 5.39
CA VAL A 39 -1.56 -6.72 4.24
C VAL A 39 -0.68 -6.71 3.01
N LEU A 40 0.06 -5.62 2.81
CA LEU A 40 0.98 -5.55 1.68
C LEU A 40 2.05 -6.65 1.75
N ILE A 41 2.51 -6.94 2.94
CA ILE A 41 3.58 -7.90 3.13
C ILE A 41 3.09 -9.33 3.02
N HIS A 42 1.97 -9.63 3.68
CA HIS A 42 1.53 -11.00 3.83
C HIS A 42 0.40 -11.39 2.89
N ASN A 43 -0.31 -10.42 2.36
CA ASN A 43 -1.46 -10.72 1.52
C ASN A 43 -1.65 -9.63 0.48
N PRO A 44 -0.64 -9.38 -0.34
CA PRO A 44 -0.69 -8.26 -1.28
C PRO A 44 -1.83 -8.39 -2.29
N GLN A 45 -2.33 -9.57 -2.51
CA GLN A 45 -3.40 -9.75 -3.48
C GLN A 45 -4.69 -9.08 -3.04
N MET A 46 -4.83 -8.82 -1.76
CA MET A 46 -5.99 -8.07 -1.30
C MET A 46 -5.96 -6.63 -1.77
N LEU A 47 -4.81 -6.17 -2.24
CA LEU A 47 -4.67 -4.82 -2.77
C LEU A 47 -4.75 -4.78 -4.28
N ALA A 48 -5.08 -5.90 -4.91
CA ALA A 48 -5.00 -6.00 -6.37
C ALA A 48 -5.85 -4.95 -7.08
N GLY A 49 -6.99 -4.60 -6.50
CA GLY A 49 -7.84 -3.60 -7.12
C GLY A 49 -7.48 -2.18 -6.76
N LYS A 50 -6.53 -2.00 -5.86
CA LYS A 50 -6.19 -0.68 -5.34
C LYS A 50 -4.76 -0.29 -5.62
N LEU A 51 -3.87 -1.25 -5.70
CA LEU A 51 -2.47 -1.02 -6.00
C LEU A 51 -2.19 -1.70 -7.35
N PRO A 52 -2.00 -0.92 -8.41
CA PRO A 52 -1.78 -1.54 -9.73
C PRO A 52 -0.57 -2.46 -9.69
N GLY A 53 -0.76 -3.66 -10.20
CA GLY A 53 0.32 -4.64 -10.23
C GLY A 53 0.39 -5.53 -9.01
N ALA A 54 -0.43 -5.26 -7.98
CA ALA A 54 -0.37 -6.05 -6.77
C ALA A 54 -0.76 -7.51 -6.99
N GLU A 55 -1.57 -7.76 -8.01
CA GLU A 55 -1.99 -9.12 -8.31
C GLU A 55 -0.81 -10.01 -8.70
N GLY A 56 0.29 -9.41 -9.11
CA GLY A 56 1.47 -10.17 -9.45
C GLY A 56 2.47 -10.31 -8.32
N MET A 57 2.16 -9.76 -7.18
CA MET A 57 3.08 -9.81 -6.05
C MET A 57 2.98 -11.13 -5.33
N VAL A 58 4.09 -11.54 -4.75
CA VAL A 58 4.16 -12.76 -3.96
C VAL A 58 4.21 -12.37 -2.50
N ALA A 59 3.36 -12.99 -1.70
CA ALA A 59 3.35 -12.71 -0.28
C ALA A 59 4.68 -13.13 0.34
N ALA A 60 5.08 -12.38 1.36
CA ALA A 60 6.29 -12.73 2.09
C ALA A 60 6.08 -14.06 2.78
N GLU A 61 7.10 -14.89 2.72
CA GLU A 61 7.02 -16.19 3.35
C GLU A 61 7.53 -16.11 4.77
N HIS A 62 6.88 -16.87 5.60
CA HIS A 62 7.31 -17.02 6.97
C HIS A 62 7.81 -18.42 7.16
N ASN A 63 9.09 -18.52 7.35
CA ASN A 63 9.69 -19.81 7.66
C ASN A 63 9.88 -19.88 9.14
N ASP A 64 8.88 -20.26 9.81
CA ASP A 64 8.92 -20.31 11.25
C ASP A 64 9.45 -21.64 11.74
#